data_a6e1a873d4b741dae7b274973bb06951
#
_entry.id   a6e1a873d4b741dae7b274973bb06951
#
_cell.length_a   1.000
_cell.length_b   1.000
_cell.length_c   1.000
_cell.angle_alpha   90.00
_cell.angle_beta   90.00
_cell.angle_gamma   90.00
#
_symmetry.space_group_name_H-M   'P 1'
#
loop_
_entity.id
_entity.type
_entity.pdbx_description
1 polymer ?
#
loop_
_entity_poly.entity_id
_entity_poly.type
_entity_poly.pdbx_seq_one_letter_code
_entity_poly.pdbx_strand_id
1 'polypeptide(L)'
;MYQKEGDLFMKFDICVFLCDDDNLRFFGEGPCRLLHLIEETGSLRAAALSMGMAYTKALHLMKRAEKNLGFSLTARTIGGKGGGGSVLTPEAKEFLHDYETYRDACIQSSRELYTQIFSKYADGGEDGE
;
A
#
# COMPACT_ATOMS: atom_id res chain seq x y z
N MET A 1 -11.93 -2.74 -25.14
CA MET A 1 -12.28 -2.37 -25.45
C MET A 1 -11.98 -1.22 -25.72
N TYR A 2 -12.48 -0.71 -25.76
CA TYR A 2 -12.16 0.36 -26.22
C TYR A 2 -12.39 1.39 -25.30
N GLN A 3 -11.79 2.41 -25.41
CA GLN A 3 -11.92 3.42 -24.49
C GLN A 3 -13.13 4.14 -24.65
N LYS A 4 -13.66 4.72 -23.59
CA LYS A 4 -14.77 5.49 -23.67
C LYS A 4 -14.43 6.81 -24.12
N GLU A 5 -15.40 7.52 -24.50
CA GLU A 5 -15.19 8.81 -24.89
C GLU A 5 -14.57 9.60 -23.87
N GLY A 6 -13.59 10.33 -24.08
CA GLY A 6 -12.91 11.15 -23.11
C GLY A 6 -11.77 10.45 -22.42
N ASP A 7 -11.67 9.15 -22.61
CA ASP A 7 -10.57 8.46 -22.00
C ASP A 7 -9.29 8.73 -22.74
N LEU A 8 -8.17 8.63 -22.06
CA LEU A 8 -6.89 8.80 -22.69
C LEU A 8 -6.36 7.45 -23.10
N PHE A 9 -5.54 7.41 -24.16
CA PHE A 9 -4.93 6.18 -24.55
C PHE A 9 -3.92 5.70 -23.55
N MET A 10 -3.33 6.59 -22.79
CA MET A 10 -2.35 6.23 -21.79
C MET A 10 -2.97 6.34 -20.42
N LYS A 11 -2.29 5.84 -19.44
CA LYS A 11 -2.73 5.90 -18.06
C LYS A 11 -1.59 6.39 -17.22
N PHE A 12 -1.91 6.90 -16.06
CA PHE A 12 -0.88 7.25 -15.11
C PHE A 12 -0.85 6.22 -14.00
N ASP A 13 0.27 6.16 -13.34
CA ASP A 13 0.41 5.30 -12.19
C ASP A 13 1.19 6.06 -11.13
N ILE A 14 0.81 5.94 -9.89
CA ILE A 14 1.47 6.64 -8.84
C ILE A 14 1.53 5.75 -7.62
N CYS A 15 2.69 5.70 -7.01
CA CYS A 15 2.88 4.92 -5.81
C CYS A 15 3.34 5.84 -4.71
N VAL A 16 2.83 5.63 -3.52
CA VAL A 16 3.17 6.47 -2.38
C VAL A 16 4.00 5.65 -1.42
N PHE A 17 5.22 6.10 -1.16
CA PHE A 17 6.11 5.45 -0.22
C PHE A 17 6.51 6.43 0.86
N LEU A 18 6.66 5.94 2.07
CA LEU A 18 7.24 6.72 3.14
C LEU A 18 8.69 6.29 3.27
N CYS A 19 9.57 7.27 3.42
CA CYS A 19 11.00 7.03 3.44
C CYS A 19 11.63 7.62 4.69
N ASP A 20 12.78 7.09 5.08
CA ASP A 20 13.52 7.66 6.18
C ASP A 20 14.38 8.82 5.67
N ASP A 21 15.21 9.38 6.55
CA ASP A 21 16.03 10.53 6.18
C ASP A 21 17.05 10.21 5.11
N ASP A 22 17.37 8.95 4.92
CA ASP A 22 18.32 8.55 3.90
C ASP A 22 17.62 8.14 2.61
N ASN A 23 16.34 8.47 2.50
CA ASN A 23 15.51 8.16 1.33
C ASN A 23 15.31 6.66 1.11
N LEU A 24 15.42 5.88 2.17
CA LEU A 24 15.15 4.45 2.07
C LEU A 24 13.69 4.22 2.43
N ARG A 25 12.99 3.51 1.58
CA ARG A 25 11.58 3.27 1.78
C ARG A 25 11.35 2.33 2.96
N PHE A 26 10.40 2.64 3.80
CA PHE A 26 10.05 1.74 4.88
C PHE A 26 8.58 1.40 4.91
N PHE A 27 7.75 2.08 4.14
CA PHE A 27 6.34 1.72 4.08
C PHE A 27 5.76 2.09 2.72
N GLY A 28 4.91 1.24 2.21
CA GLY A 28 4.24 1.45 0.94
C GLY A 28 3.21 0.37 0.75
N GLU A 29 2.87 0.06 -0.50
CA GLU A 29 1.83 -0.92 -0.78
C GLU A 29 2.13 -2.31 -0.26
N GLY A 30 3.39 -2.75 -0.31
CA GLY A 30 3.72 -4.08 0.18
C GLY A 30 3.42 -4.24 1.66
N PRO A 31 4.04 -3.45 2.51
CA PRO A 31 3.74 -3.52 3.94
C PRO A 31 2.27 -3.23 4.25
N CYS A 32 1.64 -2.33 3.50
CA CYS A 32 0.23 -2.04 3.70
C CYS A 32 -0.62 -3.29 3.49
N ARG A 33 -0.38 -3.99 2.39
CA ARG A 33 -1.12 -5.19 2.10
C ARG A 33 -0.82 -6.28 3.12
N LEU A 34 0.42 -6.35 3.56
CA LEU A 34 0.82 -7.32 4.55
C LEU A 34 0.03 -7.11 5.86
N LEU A 35 -0.14 -5.86 6.28
CA LEU A 35 -0.90 -5.56 7.48
C LEU A 35 -2.36 -5.98 7.33
N HIS A 36 -2.97 -5.73 6.20
CA HIS A 36 -4.34 -6.17 5.97
C HIS A 36 -4.45 -7.69 6.02
N LEU A 37 -3.48 -8.38 5.45
CA LEU A 37 -3.51 -9.82 5.45
C LEU A 37 -3.27 -10.40 6.85
N ILE A 38 -2.48 -9.71 7.67
CA ILE A 38 -2.33 -10.12 9.05
C ILE A 38 -3.67 -10.01 9.77
N GLU A 39 -4.40 -8.94 9.50
CA GLU A 39 -5.72 -8.78 10.10
C GLU A 39 -6.66 -9.90 9.67
N GLU A 40 -6.61 -10.27 8.40
CA GLU A 40 -7.50 -11.31 7.90
C GLU A 40 -7.12 -12.70 8.37
N THR A 41 -5.84 -12.99 8.38
CA THR A 41 -5.39 -14.36 8.64
C THR A 41 -5.02 -14.59 10.09
N GLY A 42 -4.70 -13.54 10.82
CA GLY A 42 -4.25 -13.66 12.18
C GLY A 42 -2.81 -14.13 12.30
N SER A 43 -2.03 -14.06 11.23
CA SER A 43 -0.69 -14.63 11.24
C SER A 43 0.19 -13.95 10.22
N LEU A 44 1.37 -13.51 10.66
CA LEU A 44 2.35 -12.93 9.73
C LEU A 44 2.79 -13.98 8.71
N ARG A 45 2.96 -15.23 9.16
CA ARG A 45 3.41 -16.29 8.28
C ARG A 45 2.36 -16.56 7.19
N ALA A 46 1.10 -16.63 7.57
CA ALA A 46 0.04 -16.84 6.59
C ALA A 46 -0.10 -15.66 5.66
N ALA A 47 0.07 -14.44 6.18
CA ALA A 47 0.00 -13.25 5.36
C ALA A 47 1.12 -13.24 4.32
N ALA A 48 2.34 -13.59 4.74
CA ALA A 48 3.47 -13.65 3.82
C ALA A 48 3.21 -14.69 2.73
N LEU A 49 2.69 -15.83 3.13
CA LEU A 49 2.40 -16.90 2.17
C LEU A 49 1.38 -16.39 1.13
N SER A 50 0.35 -15.70 1.59
CA SER A 50 -0.66 -15.15 0.67
C SER A 50 -0.06 -14.20 -0.34
N MET A 51 1.03 -13.53 0.01
CA MET A 51 1.68 -12.60 -0.91
C MET A 51 2.80 -13.24 -1.71
N GLY A 52 3.01 -14.56 -1.55
CA GLY A 52 4.10 -15.23 -2.24
C GLY A 52 5.45 -14.76 -1.75
N MET A 53 5.55 -14.38 -0.48
CA MET A 53 6.74 -13.78 0.07
C MET A 53 7.31 -14.69 1.14
N ALA A 54 8.63 -14.78 1.22
CA ALA A 54 9.27 -15.56 2.28
C ALA A 54 8.95 -14.92 3.62
N TYR A 55 8.77 -15.76 4.63
CA TYR A 55 8.48 -15.26 5.96
C TYR A 55 9.57 -14.31 6.46
N THR A 56 10.83 -14.62 6.21
CA THR A 56 11.92 -13.78 6.67
C THR A 56 11.86 -12.39 6.04
N LYS A 57 11.44 -12.32 4.78
CA LYS A 57 11.30 -11.03 4.13
C LYS A 57 10.16 -10.24 4.75
N ALA A 58 9.03 -10.91 5.02
CA ALA A 58 7.90 -10.25 5.64
C ALA A 58 8.27 -9.73 7.03
N LEU A 59 9.00 -10.53 7.79
CA LEU A 59 9.43 -10.13 9.12
C LEU A 59 10.35 -8.91 9.04
N HIS A 60 11.25 -8.91 8.06
CA HIS A 60 12.17 -7.80 7.86
C HIS A 60 11.41 -6.50 7.52
N LEU A 61 10.40 -6.60 6.65
CA LEU A 61 9.61 -5.44 6.31
C LEU A 61 8.89 -4.87 7.53
N MET A 62 8.35 -5.74 8.37
CA MET A 62 7.67 -5.30 9.58
C MET A 62 8.63 -4.61 10.52
N LYS A 63 9.79 -5.20 10.75
CA LYS A 63 10.74 -4.64 11.68
C LYS A 63 11.30 -3.32 11.19
N ARG A 64 11.51 -3.20 9.91
CA ARG A 64 12.01 -1.96 9.37
C ARG A 64 11.00 -0.83 9.54
N ALA A 65 9.72 -1.13 9.29
CA ALA A 65 8.68 -0.15 9.48
C ALA A 65 8.56 0.24 10.95
N GLU A 66 8.62 -0.73 11.85
CA GLU A 66 8.54 -0.47 13.29
C GLU A 66 9.68 0.42 13.76
N LYS A 67 10.88 0.17 13.23
CA LYS A 67 12.01 0.97 13.62
C LYS A 67 11.82 2.42 13.26
N ASN A 68 11.28 2.67 12.08
CA ASN A 68 11.08 4.04 11.63
C ASN A 68 9.89 4.71 12.29
N LEU A 69 8.85 3.95 12.60
CA LEU A 69 7.65 4.52 13.20
C LEU A 69 7.75 4.67 14.71
N GLY A 70 8.56 3.83 15.34
CA GLY A 70 8.72 3.92 16.79
C GLY A 70 7.69 3.19 17.59
N PHE A 71 6.91 2.32 16.96
CA PHE A 71 5.94 1.50 17.69
C PHE A 71 5.78 0.16 17.00
N SER A 72 5.25 -0.81 17.74
CA SER A 72 5.03 -2.13 17.18
C SER A 72 3.81 -2.15 16.30
N LEU A 73 3.91 -2.87 15.21
CA LEU A 73 2.77 -3.00 14.30
C LEU A 73 1.88 -4.17 14.66
N THR A 74 2.44 -5.19 15.29
CA THR A 74 1.66 -6.37 15.65
C THR A 74 1.92 -6.73 17.10
N ALA A 75 0.95 -7.43 17.66
CA ALA A 75 1.07 -7.98 19.00
C ALA A 75 0.70 -9.45 18.92
N ARG A 76 1.33 -10.26 19.77
CA ARG A 76 1.03 -11.66 19.77
C ARG A 76 -0.28 -11.92 20.46
N THR A 77 -1.03 -12.87 19.93
CA THR A 77 -2.20 -13.35 20.63
C THR A 77 -1.79 -14.60 21.39
N ILE A 78 -2.43 -14.83 22.50
CA ILE A 78 -2.10 -15.94 23.36
C ILE A 78 -3.19 -16.96 23.33
N GLY A 79 -2.80 -18.22 23.34
CA GLY A 79 -3.76 -19.30 23.41
C GLY A 79 -4.30 -19.65 22.08
N GLY A 80 -5.32 -20.36 22.04
CA GLY A 80 -5.86 -20.81 20.81
C GLY A 80 -5.15 -22.04 20.34
N LYS A 81 -5.72 -22.67 19.36
CA LYS A 81 -5.14 -23.83 18.89
C LYS A 81 -3.97 -23.54 18.08
N GLY A 82 -2.98 -24.31 18.16
CA GLY A 82 -1.80 -24.13 17.36
C GLY A 82 -0.91 -23.02 17.82
N GLY A 83 -1.13 -22.56 19.03
CA GLY A 83 -0.27 -21.51 19.55
C GLY A 83 -0.86 -20.17 19.26
N GLY A 84 -0.12 -19.17 19.27
CA GLY A 84 -0.65 -17.85 19.10
C GLY A 84 -0.64 -17.40 17.67
N GLY A 85 -1.07 -16.22 17.47
CA GLY A 85 -1.04 -15.58 16.16
C GLY A 85 -0.62 -14.16 16.34
N SER A 86 -1.09 -13.30 15.47
CA SER A 86 -0.75 -11.88 15.50
C SER A 86 -1.99 -11.08 15.22
N VAL A 87 -2.07 -9.94 15.88
CA VAL A 87 -3.11 -8.96 15.59
C VAL A 87 -2.42 -7.63 15.42
N LEU A 88 -3.04 -6.70 14.75
CA LEU A 88 -2.48 -5.37 14.61
C LEU A 88 -2.64 -4.61 15.93
N THR A 89 -1.65 -3.81 16.27
CA THR A 89 -1.76 -2.95 17.45
C THR A 89 -2.71 -1.80 17.11
N PRO A 90 -3.26 -1.13 18.11
CA PRO A 90 -4.09 0.05 17.86
C PRO A 90 -3.33 1.11 17.07
N GLU A 91 -2.03 1.28 17.38
CA GLU A 91 -1.21 2.24 16.67
C GLU A 91 -1.06 1.86 15.20
N ALA A 92 -0.93 0.55 14.93
CA ALA A 92 -0.81 0.10 13.55
C ALA A 92 -2.10 0.36 12.79
N LYS A 93 -3.24 0.15 13.43
CA LYS A 93 -4.52 0.40 12.76
C LYS A 93 -4.69 1.86 12.41
N GLU A 94 -4.31 2.73 13.32
CA GLU A 94 -4.40 4.15 13.07
C GLU A 94 -3.44 4.57 11.97
N PHE A 95 -2.21 4.07 12.01
CA PHE A 95 -1.23 4.40 11.00
C PHE A 95 -1.66 3.89 9.62
N LEU A 96 -2.21 2.69 9.57
CA LEU A 96 -2.68 2.13 8.31
C LEU A 96 -3.80 3.00 7.72
N HIS A 97 -4.71 3.43 8.56
CA HIS A 97 -5.78 4.32 8.11
C HIS A 97 -5.21 5.63 7.58
N ASP A 98 -4.24 6.20 8.28
CA ASP A 98 -3.64 7.47 7.87
C ASP A 98 -2.87 7.31 6.57
N TYR A 99 -2.12 6.22 6.44
CA TYR A 99 -1.39 5.98 5.21
C TYR A 99 -2.35 5.87 4.03
N GLU A 100 -3.42 5.11 4.20
CA GLU A 100 -4.36 4.90 3.12
C GLU A 100 -5.12 6.17 2.77
N THR A 101 -5.45 6.97 3.76
CA THR A 101 -6.10 8.24 3.54
C THR A 101 -5.21 9.17 2.72
N TYR A 102 -3.94 9.24 3.09
CA TYR A 102 -2.99 10.08 2.38
C TYR A 102 -2.77 9.56 0.96
N ARG A 103 -2.56 8.25 0.81
CA ARG A 103 -2.34 7.64 -0.49
C ARG A 103 -3.50 7.92 -1.43
N ASP A 104 -4.73 7.71 -0.93
CA ASP A 104 -5.90 7.87 -1.77
C ASP A 104 -6.11 9.33 -2.16
N ALA A 105 -5.79 10.25 -1.27
CA ALA A 105 -5.88 11.67 -1.59
C ALA A 105 -4.85 12.05 -2.66
N CYS A 106 -3.65 11.49 -2.57
CA CYS A 106 -2.62 11.75 -3.58
C CYS A 106 -3.04 11.19 -4.93
N ILE A 107 -3.62 10.00 -4.94
CA ILE A 107 -4.06 9.40 -6.19
C ILE A 107 -5.17 10.24 -6.81
N GLN A 108 -6.10 10.70 -5.99
CA GLN A 108 -7.21 11.51 -6.50
C GLN A 108 -6.70 12.83 -7.07
N SER A 109 -5.79 13.50 -6.36
CA SER A 109 -5.21 14.74 -6.87
C SER A 109 -4.45 14.50 -8.16
N SER A 110 -3.73 13.39 -8.24
CA SER A 110 -2.99 13.06 -9.46
C SER A 110 -3.94 12.80 -10.61
N ARG A 111 -5.07 12.15 -10.34
CA ARG A 111 -6.03 11.87 -11.39
C ARG A 111 -6.58 13.17 -11.98
N GLU A 112 -6.86 14.13 -11.13
CA GLU A 112 -7.37 15.41 -11.60
C GLU A 112 -6.33 16.16 -12.42
N LEU A 113 -5.10 16.16 -11.93
CA LEU A 113 -4.01 16.82 -12.66
C LEU A 113 -3.73 16.12 -13.98
N TYR A 114 -3.75 14.81 -13.97
CA TYR A 114 -3.51 14.05 -15.18
C TYR A 114 -4.55 14.39 -16.24
N THR A 115 -5.81 14.44 -15.83
CA THR A 115 -6.88 14.78 -16.77
C THR A 115 -6.69 16.20 -17.31
N GLN A 116 -6.37 17.15 -16.43
CA GLN A 116 -6.19 18.51 -16.86
C GLN A 116 -5.03 18.68 -17.83
N ILE A 117 -3.92 18.03 -17.51
CA ILE A 117 -2.70 18.26 -18.28
C ILE A 117 -2.67 17.44 -19.57
N PHE A 118 -3.15 16.21 -19.51
CA PHE A 118 -2.99 15.29 -20.62
C PHE A 118 -4.23 15.09 -21.46
N SER A 119 -5.33 15.75 -21.17
CA SER A 119 -6.53 15.57 -21.96
C SER A 119 -6.33 15.97 -23.41
N LYS A 120 -5.38 16.87 -23.70
CA LYS A 120 -5.13 17.26 -25.07
C LYS A 120 -4.58 16.12 -25.91
N TYR A 121 -4.17 15.04 -25.27
CA TYR A 121 -3.69 13.88 -26.02
C TYR A 121 -4.74 12.77 -26.13
N ALA A 122 -5.93 13.05 -25.63
CA ALA A 122 -6.98 12.07 -25.71
C ALA A 122 -7.38 11.94 -27.18
N ASP A 123 -7.90 10.81 -27.51
CA ASP A 123 -8.34 10.62 -28.85
C ASP A 123 -7.23 10.56 -29.84
N GLY A 124 -6.05 10.33 -29.38
CA GLY A 124 -5.00 10.11 -30.28
C GLY A 124 -4.79 11.17 -31.29
N GLY A 125 -5.13 12.28 -31.00
CA GLY A 125 -4.87 13.33 -31.86
C GLY A 125 -5.83 13.52 -32.91
N GLU A 126 -6.97 12.95 -32.72
CA GLU A 126 -7.85 13.09 -33.66
C GLU A 126 -8.08 14.44 -33.94
N ASP A 127 -7.96 15.20 -33.04
CA ASP A 127 -8.22 16.48 -33.34
C ASP A 127 -7.12 17.08 -33.85
N GLY A 128 -6.15 16.58 -33.75
CA GLY A 128 -5.20 17.21 -34.28
C GLY A 128 -5.46 17.30 -35.65
N GLU A 129 -6.08 16.88 -35.91
CA GLU A 129 -6.41 17.03 -36.95
C GLU A 129 -6.38 17.65 -37.34
#